data_a5807fd0ccf63fcac04f8dcba0a64072
#
_entry.id   a5807fd0ccf63fcac04f8dcba0a64072
#
_cell.length_a   1.000
_cell.length_b   1.000
_cell.length_c   1.000
_cell.angle_alpha   90.00
_cell.angle_beta   90.00
_cell.angle_gamma   90.00
#
_symmetry.space_group_name_H-M   'P 1'
#
loop_
_entity.id
_entity.type
_entity.pdbx_description
1 polymer ?
#
loop_
_entity_poly.entity_id
_entity_poly.type
_entity_poly.pdbx_seq_one_letter_code
_entity_poly.pdbx_strand_id
1 'polypeptide(L)'
;MFSSNRGEIAGSFFPVILDYAKRMGGVEASEAVNGGCNATGGLKGMPGAVHFTIQLAPLGLANSGDLGIHSNALFAGLNFISRFESSQNTTFLTEESYPLLRAVAAWWVGAGDDCPGWLQKEDGRYIDNNTCTREGCFNGPHAPKPNPKDLNPAIEIAFLMRTLRHLIDVAERGLVSPPPEELARWQDVLANLAPIPVGEAVSPPNTPVLLPQEAPVFTFPDEQHDNPLEFYAVYPGEQIGQSSPASLLTAARNTVLLADVTTPLQENAFQEIFPSFVRVGCAEGCDLNASFILTTMSHVVQAQMGANGYLRQGGGGIETAGGAVAVNDMLLQSFEGFLRFFPVWPRSEDASFTTLRAVGAFLVSASLKGGVVKGVEVVSEAGLNCTFVSPWEHTKGAPSVSGAGKPVAVASVAGPGGLSLWRFETLAGQTYRIAT
;
A
#
# COMPACT_ATOMS: atom_id res chain seq x y z
N MET A 1 4.61 5.95 9.68
CA MET A 1 5.75 6.83 10.02
C MET A 1 6.03 7.87 8.95
N PHE A 2 6.00 7.53 7.65
CA PHE A 2 6.25 8.54 6.61
C PHE A 2 5.19 9.65 6.62
N SER A 3 3.92 9.33 6.65
CA SER A 3 2.82 10.31 6.70
C SER A 3 2.86 11.25 7.91
N SER A 4 3.39 10.81 9.05
CA SER A 4 3.60 11.64 10.23
C SER A 4 4.94 12.40 10.24
N ASN A 5 5.61 12.52 9.11
CA ASN A 5 6.89 13.21 8.95
C ASN A 5 8.02 12.67 9.86
N ARG A 6 8.07 11.35 10.05
CA ARG A 6 9.08 10.62 10.85
C ARG A 6 9.81 9.57 10.02
N GLY A 7 10.09 9.91 8.76
CA GLY A 7 10.72 8.99 7.82
C GLY A 7 12.15 8.57 8.20
N GLU A 8 12.87 9.39 8.94
CA GLU A 8 14.21 9.07 9.47
C GLU A 8 14.17 7.88 10.44
N ILE A 9 13.13 7.79 11.28
CA ILE A 9 12.96 6.67 12.21
C ILE A 9 12.63 5.39 11.43
N ALA A 10 11.71 5.47 10.46
CA ALA A 10 11.38 4.34 9.61
C ALA A 10 12.59 3.85 8.80
N GLY A 11 13.45 4.78 8.35
CA GLY A 11 14.65 4.47 7.58
C GLY A 11 15.77 3.78 8.37
N SER A 12 15.69 3.68 9.69
CA SER A 12 16.74 3.05 10.50
C SER A 12 16.91 1.54 10.23
N PHE A 13 15.88 0.87 9.70
CA PHE A 13 15.92 -0.56 9.34
C PHE A 13 16.43 -0.82 7.91
N PHE A 14 16.48 0.16 7.04
CA PHE A 14 16.88 -0.04 5.64
C PHE A 14 18.28 -0.65 5.48
N PRO A 15 19.31 -0.22 6.22
CA PRO A 15 20.62 -0.85 6.13
C PRO A 15 20.60 -2.33 6.47
N VAL A 16 19.77 -2.77 7.43
CA VAL A 16 19.65 -4.18 7.82
C VAL A 16 19.00 -5.00 6.70
N ILE A 17 17.93 -4.48 6.10
CA ILE A 17 17.25 -5.14 4.98
C ILE A 17 18.20 -5.26 3.77
N LEU A 18 18.94 -4.19 3.44
CA LEU A 18 19.87 -4.18 2.33
C LEU A 18 21.05 -5.13 2.55
N ASP A 19 21.61 -5.17 3.76
CA ASP A 19 22.69 -6.11 4.11
C ASP A 19 22.19 -7.57 3.98
N TYR A 20 21.01 -7.86 4.49
CA TYR A 20 20.42 -9.17 4.37
C TYR A 20 20.16 -9.57 2.91
N ALA A 21 19.58 -8.67 2.12
CA ALA A 21 19.33 -8.89 0.69
C ALA A 21 20.63 -9.22 -0.06
N LYS A 22 21.71 -8.51 0.23
CA LYS A 22 23.03 -8.73 -0.38
C LYS A 22 23.67 -10.06 -0.01
N ARG A 23 23.49 -10.51 1.24
CA ARG A 23 24.12 -11.74 1.73
C ARG A 23 23.30 -12.99 1.48
N MET A 24 21.99 -12.91 1.70
CA MET A 24 21.11 -14.07 1.74
C MET A 24 20.04 -14.09 0.65
N GLY A 25 19.58 -12.92 0.20
CA GLY A 25 18.43 -12.83 -0.70
C GLY A 25 18.60 -13.60 -2.01
N GLY A 26 19.82 -13.68 -2.55
CA GLY A 26 20.10 -14.49 -3.74
C GLY A 26 20.12 -16.00 -3.49
N VAL A 27 20.56 -16.42 -2.31
CA VAL A 27 20.53 -17.84 -1.89
C VAL A 27 19.08 -18.30 -1.75
N GLU A 28 18.28 -17.53 -1.02
CA GLU A 28 16.86 -17.83 -0.81
C GLU A 28 16.06 -17.80 -2.12
N ALA A 29 16.38 -16.87 -3.04
CA ALA A 29 15.78 -16.83 -4.38
C ALA A 29 16.08 -18.12 -5.18
N SER A 30 17.29 -18.65 -5.06
CA SER A 30 17.72 -19.88 -5.72
C SER A 30 17.05 -21.12 -5.11
N GLU A 31 16.87 -21.17 -3.81
CA GLU A 31 16.24 -22.30 -3.09
C GLU A 31 14.73 -22.36 -3.36
N ALA A 32 14.06 -21.23 -3.44
CA ALA A 32 12.61 -21.14 -3.64
C ALA A 32 12.16 -21.56 -5.06
N VAL A 33 13.00 -21.39 -6.07
CA VAL A 33 12.74 -21.80 -7.45
C VAL A 33 13.64 -22.98 -7.79
N ASN A 34 13.07 -24.15 -7.98
CA ASN A 34 13.79 -25.38 -8.36
C ASN A 34 14.68 -25.18 -9.60
N GLY A 35 15.90 -24.73 -9.44
CA GLY A 35 16.83 -24.47 -10.52
C GLY A 35 17.48 -23.09 -10.51
N GLY A 36 17.07 -22.26 -9.58
CA GLY A 36 17.75 -21.00 -9.22
C GLY A 36 17.70 -19.90 -10.27
N CYS A 37 17.22 -18.76 -9.88
CA CYS A 37 17.47 -17.53 -10.58
C CYS A 37 18.91 -17.08 -10.26
N ASN A 38 19.91 -17.70 -10.89
CA ASN A 38 21.30 -17.29 -10.83
C ASN A 38 21.52 -16.02 -11.68
N ALA A 39 20.64 -15.03 -11.52
CA ALA A 39 20.78 -13.79 -12.26
C ALA A 39 22.07 -13.10 -11.85
N THR A 40 23.10 -13.27 -12.67
CA THR A 40 24.28 -12.41 -12.65
C THR A 40 23.84 -11.02 -13.15
N GLY A 41 24.35 -9.96 -12.55
CA GLY A 41 24.05 -8.60 -13.04
C GLY A 41 23.23 -7.75 -12.09
N GLY A 42 23.22 -8.08 -10.81
CA GLY A 42 22.68 -7.20 -9.78
C GLY A 42 23.42 -5.86 -9.68
N LEU A 43 22.73 -4.85 -9.19
CA LEU A 43 23.24 -3.50 -9.03
C LEU A 43 23.71 -3.25 -7.59
N LYS A 44 24.77 -2.46 -7.43
CA LYS A 44 25.25 -2.00 -6.10
C LYS A 44 25.53 -3.14 -5.11
N GLY A 45 25.98 -4.30 -5.61
CA GLY A 45 26.26 -5.50 -4.81
C GLY A 45 25.01 -6.31 -4.42
N MET A 46 23.85 -5.94 -4.96
CA MET A 46 22.64 -6.73 -4.82
C MET A 46 22.73 -7.97 -5.73
N PRO A 47 22.20 -9.15 -5.35
CA PRO A 47 22.02 -10.27 -6.28
C PRO A 47 21.13 -9.91 -7.46
N GLY A 48 21.20 -10.67 -8.55
CA GLY A 48 20.34 -10.46 -9.71
C GLY A 48 18.86 -10.69 -9.42
N ALA A 49 18.55 -11.59 -8.50
CA ALA A 49 17.21 -11.80 -7.96
C ALA A 49 17.28 -11.93 -6.44
N VAL A 50 16.22 -11.51 -5.74
CA VAL A 50 16.11 -11.51 -4.28
C VAL A 50 14.76 -12.03 -3.85
N HIS A 51 14.80 -12.98 -2.92
CA HIS A 51 13.65 -13.45 -2.15
C HIS A 51 13.98 -13.38 -0.67
N PHE A 52 12.98 -13.29 0.21
CA PHE A 52 13.14 -13.30 1.66
C PHE A 52 12.28 -14.39 2.29
N THR A 53 12.84 -15.05 3.31
CA THR A 53 12.07 -15.89 4.21
C THR A 53 11.14 -15.06 5.09
N ILE A 54 10.23 -15.73 5.83
CA ILE A 54 9.12 -15.08 6.52
C ILE A 54 9.52 -14.08 7.60
N GLN A 55 10.69 -14.22 8.22
CA GLN A 55 11.07 -13.36 9.35
C GLN A 55 12.49 -12.83 9.22
N LEU A 56 12.59 -11.52 9.11
CA LEU A 56 13.83 -10.76 9.27
C LEU A 56 13.88 -10.18 10.69
N ALA A 57 14.72 -10.77 11.54
CA ALA A 57 15.01 -10.24 12.86
C ALA A 57 16.09 -9.14 12.81
N PRO A 58 16.20 -8.29 13.83
CA PRO A 58 17.33 -7.38 13.97
C PRO A 58 18.67 -8.12 13.81
N LEU A 59 19.66 -7.45 13.24
CA LEU A 59 21.00 -7.99 12.94
C LEU A 59 21.02 -9.02 11.78
N GLY A 60 19.98 -9.05 10.94
CA GLY A 60 19.94 -9.93 9.78
C GLY A 60 19.85 -11.42 10.13
N LEU A 61 19.32 -11.75 11.29
CA LEU A 61 18.97 -13.11 11.66
C LEU A 61 17.62 -13.44 11.00
N ALA A 62 17.59 -14.45 10.14
CA ALA A 62 16.36 -14.98 9.60
C ALA A 62 15.91 -16.19 10.45
N ASN A 63 14.62 -16.35 10.61
CA ASN A 63 14.09 -17.63 11.05
C ASN A 63 13.94 -18.54 9.82
N SER A 64 14.54 -19.70 9.86
CA SER A 64 14.73 -20.63 8.73
C SER A 64 13.45 -21.40 8.32
N GLY A 65 12.28 -20.84 8.48
CA GLY A 65 11.04 -21.44 8.03
C GLY A 65 10.52 -20.77 6.78
N ASP A 66 10.72 -21.37 5.61
CA ASP A 66 9.89 -21.06 4.46
C ASP A 66 8.52 -21.71 4.69
N LEU A 67 7.55 -20.87 5.11
CA LEU A 67 6.16 -21.31 5.25
C LEU A 67 5.41 -21.26 3.90
N GLY A 68 6.13 -21.07 2.80
CA GLY A 68 5.60 -20.93 1.45
C GLY A 68 5.00 -19.57 1.15
N ILE A 69 5.29 -18.56 1.99
CA ILE A 69 4.85 -17.17 1.79
C ILE A 69 5.92 -16.44 0.98
N HIS A 70 5.56 -15.94 -0.18
CA HIS A 70 6.51 -15.31 -1.09
C HIS A 70 6.47 -13.78 -1.07
N SER A 71 5.49 -13.18 -0.42
CA SER A 71 5.30 -11.71 -0.36
C SER A 71 6.35 -10.94 0.43
N ASN A 72 7.19 -11.59 1.25
CA ASN A 72 8.04 -10.91 2.25
C ASN A 72 9.04 -9.91 1.66
N ALA A 73 9.68 -10.24 0.55
CA ALA A 73 10.59 -9.31 -0.13
C ALA A 73 9.85 -8.13 -0.75
N LEU A 74 8.66 -8.37 -1.32
CA LEU A 74 7.78 -7.31 -1.80
C LEU A 74 7.34 -6.42 -0.64
N PHE A 75 6.88 -7.00 0.48
CA PHE A 75 6.43 -6.26 1.67
C PHE A 75 7.54 -5.36 2.22
N ALA A 76 8.76 -5.87 2.35
CA ALA A 76 9.91 -5.06 2.73
C ALA A 76 10.15 -3.93 1.72
N GLY A 77 10.04 -4.23 0.42
CA GLY A 77 10.19 -3.27 -0.69
C GLY A 77 9.21 -2.10 -0.64
N LEU A 78 7.97 -2.31 -0.16
CA LEU A 78 6.98 -1.23 -0.04
C LEU A 78 7.46 -0.08 0.85
N ASN A 79 8.30 -0.36 1.86
CA ASN A 79 8.87 0.68 2.69
C ASN A 79 9.87 1.55 1.92
N PHE A 80 10.65 0.95 1.01
CA PHE A 80 11.58 1.66 0.13
C PHE A 80 10.82 2.52 -0.88
N ILE A 81 9.74 2.01 -1.45
CA ILE A 81 8.81 2.77 -2.31
C ILE A 81 8.27 3.98 -1.55
N SER A 82 7.65 3.76 -0.41
CA SER A 82 7.05 4.84 0.40
C SER A 82 8.08 5.89 0.85
N ARG A 83 9.31 5.48 1.14
CA ARG A 83 10.40 6.40 1.48
C ARG A 83 10.75 7.30 0.30
N PHE A 84 10.89 6.73 -0.90
CA PHE A 84 11.17 7.52 -2.10
C PHE A 84 10.00 8.43 -2.45
N GLU A 85 8.79 7.90 -2.52
CA GLU A 85 7.58 8.66 -2.85
C GLU A 85 7.38 9.87 -1.92
N SER A 86 7.68 9.71 -0.63
CA SER A 86 7.53 10.76 0.38
C SER A 86 8.69 11.75 0.46
N SER A 87 9.88 11.42 -0.07
CA SER A 87 11.07 12.26 0.02
C SER A 87 11.59 12.77 -1.31
N GLN A 88 11.31 12.05 -2.40
CA GLN A 88 11.88 12.26 -3.74
C GLN A 88 13.41 12.28 -3.74
N ASN A 89 14.04 11.59 -2.80
CA ASN A 89 15.49 11.50 -2.69
C ASN A 89 16.06 10.57 -3.76
N THR A 90 16.61 11.15 -4.82
CA THR A 90 17.16 10.39 -5.96
C THR A 90 18.40 9.59 -5.61
N THR A 91 19.23 10.06 -4.66
CA THR A 91 20.37 9.28 -4.18
C THR A 91 19.89 8.01 -3.49
N PHE A 92 18.90 8.10 -2.59
CA PHE A 92 18.29 6.93 -1.97
C PHE A 92 17.68 5.99 -3.01
N LEU A 93 17.01 6.54 -4.02
CA LEU A 93 16.45 5.74 -5.11
C LEU A 93 17.54 4.94 -5.83
N THR A 94 18.58 5.60 -6.31
CA THR A 94 19.59 4.97 -7.18
C THR A 94 20.58 4.08 -6.43
N GLU A 95 20.88 4.39 -5.17
CA GLU A 95 21.87 3.64 -4.41
C GLU A 95 21.28 2.49 -3.57
N GLU A 96 20.01 2.59 -3.19
CA GLU A 96 19.40 1.67 -2.23
C GLU A 96 18.10 1.06 -2.76
N SER A 97 17.09 1.90 -3.08
CA SER A 97 15.73 1.44 -3.38
C SER A 97 15.64 0.68 -4.69
N TYR A 98 16.09 1.29 -5.79
CA TYR A 98 16.02 0.69 -7.12
C TYR A 98 16.80 -0.62 -7.25
N PRO A 99 18.06 -0.74 -6.75
CA PRO A 99 18.78 -2.02 -6.78
C PRO A 99 18.04 -3.15 -6.08
N LEU A 100 17.45 -2.89 -4.91
CA LEU A 100 16.65 -3.88 -4.18
C LEU A 100 15.37 -4.24 -4.93
N LEU A 101 14.57 -3.25 -5.29
CA LEU A 101 13.27 -3.48 -5.93
C LEU A 101 13.39 -4.15 -7.29
N ARG A 102 14.44 -3.81 -8.06
CA ARG A 102 14.75 -4.49 -9.32
C ARG A 102 15.05 -5.97 -9.10
N ALA A 103 15.86 -6.30 -8.09
CA ALA A 103 16.20 -7.69 -7.77
C ALA A 103 15.00 -8.47 -7.22
N VAL A 104 14.14 -7.83 -6.41
CA VAL A 104 12.87 -8.43 -5.94
C VAL A 104 11.94 -8.69 -7.14
N ALA A 105 11.77 -7.71 -8.03
CA ALA A 105 10.96 -7.89 -9.23
C ALA A 105 11.50 -9.00 -10.14
N ALA A 106 12.83 -9.11 -10.29
CA ALA A 106 13.45 -10.16 -11.10
C ALA A 106 13.11 -11.57 -10.62
N TRP A 107 12.97 -11.79 -9.32
CA TRP A 107 12.53 -13.07 -8.77
C TRP A 107 11.11 -13.42 -9.23
N TRP A 108 10.21 -12.42 -9.26
CA TRP A 108 8.81 -12.61 -9.67
C TRP A 108 8.63 -12.76 -11.19
N VAL A 109 9.22 -11.83 -11.94
CA VAL A 109 8.91 -11.67 -13.37
C VAL A 109 9.99 -12.28 -14.28
N GLY A 110 11.09 -12.74 -13.70
CA GLY A 110 12.26 -13.23 -14.42
C GLY A 110 13.20 -12.12 -14.89
N ALA A 111 14.44 -12.53 -15.20
CA ALA A 111 15.50 -11.64 -15.68
C ALA A 111 16.20 -12.18 -16.95
N GLY A 112 15.58 -13.10 -17.67
CA GLY A 112 16.09 -13.75 -18.87
C GLY A 112 15.92 -15.26 -18.83
N ASP A 113 16.51 -15.97 -19.81
CA ASP A 113 16.35 -17.41 -19.96
C ASP A 113 16.91 -18.21 -18.76
N ASP A 114 17.96 -17.68 -18.11
CA ASP A 114 18.58 -18.29 -16.92
C ASP A 114 17.82 -17.96 -15.63
N CYS A 115 16.76 -17.14 -15.71
CA CYS A 115 15.95 -16.73 -14.58
C CYS A 115 14.51 -16.51 -15.06
N PRO A 116 13.71 -17.58 -15.20
CA PRO A 116 12.35 -17.49 -15.77
C PRO A 116 11.37 -16.74 -14.89
N GLY A 117 11.67 -16.55 -13.60
CA GLY A 117 10.80 -15.93 -12.61
C GLY A 117 9.84 -16.93 -11.97
N TRP A 118 9.16 -16.46 -10.92
CA TRP A 118 8.18 -17.25 -10.18
C TRP A 118 6.82 -17.34 -10.88
N LEU A 119 6.37 -16.22 -11.49
CA LEU A 119 5.08 -16.19 -12.17
C LEU A 119 5.01 -17.15 -13.34
N GLN A 120 3.87 -17.79 -13.48
CA GLN A 120 3.56 -18.66 -14.62
C GLN A 120 2.65 -17.88 -15.59
N LYS A 121 2.73 -18.21 -16.89
CA LYS A 121 1.84 -17.61 -17.90
C LYS A 121 0.86 -18.65 -18.39
N GLU A 122 -0.43 -18.45 -18.11
CA GLU A 122 -1.53 -19.32 -18.53
C GLU A 122 -2.57 -18.50 -19.27
N ASP A 123 -2.96 -18.94 -20.48
CA ASP A 123 -3.95 -18.27 -21.33
C ASP A 123 -3.72 -16.75 -21.51
N GLY A 124 -2.45 -16.37 -21.61
CA GLY A 124 -2.03 -14.97 -21.75
C GLY A 124 -1.96 -14.17 -20.44
N ARG A 125 -2.44 -14.69 -19.32
CA ARG A 125 -2.42 -14.09 -18.00
C ARG A 125 -1.22 -14.59 -17.20
N TYR A 126 -0.56 -13.68 -16.48
CA TYR A 126 0.43 -14.05 -15.47
C TYR A 126 -0.28 -14.38 -14.15
N ILE A 127 0.02 -15.55 -13.62
CA ILE A 127 -0.55 -16.06 -12.40
C ILE A 127 0.53 -16.36 -11.37
N ASP A 128 0.17 -16.18 -10.11
CA ASP A 128 0.92 -16.65 -8.96
C ASP A 128 0.26 -17.95 -8.48
N ASN A 129 0.97 -19.04 -8.61
CA ASN A 129 0.48 -20.37 -8.30
C ASN A 129 1.46 -21.10 -7.37
N ASN A 130 0.93 -21.96 -6.53
CA ASN A 130 1.73 -22.79 -5.63
C ASN A 130 2.37 -22.02 -4.46
N THR A 131 1.75 -20.95 -4.00
CA THR A 131 2.13 -20.17 -2.83
C THR A 131 1.28 -20.52 -1.59
N CYS A 132 1.63 -19.98 -0.45
CA CYS A 132 0.85 -20.06 0.78
C CYS A 132 0.71 -18.66 1.37
N THR A 133 -0.46 -18.10 1.38
CA THR A 133 -0.72 -16.80 2.01
C THR A 133 -0.83 -16.90 3.52
N ARG A 134 -1.25 -18.06 4.00
CA ARG A 134 -1.36 -18.37 5.44
C ARG A 134 -0.26 -19.32 5.83
N GLU A 135 0.36 -19.10 6.96
CA GLU A 135 1.47 -19.88 7.49
C GLU A 135 1.24 -21.39 7.32
N GLY A 136 1.98 -22.00 6.38
CA GLY A 136 1.90 -23.43 6.10
C GLY A 136 0.68 -23.89 5.30
N CYS A 137 0.07 -23.04 4.45
CA CYS A 137 -1.06 -23.40 3.59
C CYS A 137 -2.18 -24.11 4.36
N PHE A 138 -2.82 -23.39 5.25
CA PHE A 138 -4.00 -23.87 5.97
C PHE A 138 -3.81 -25.21 6.68
N ASN A 139 -3.00 -25.24 7.73
CA ASN A 139 -2.75 -26.45 8.57
C ASN A 139 -3.81 -26.68 9.64
N GLY A 140 -4.99 -26.08 9.53
CA GLY A 140 -6.08 -26.29 10.49
C GLY A 140 -6.64 -27.72 10.47
N PRO A 141 -7.33 -28.15 11.52
CA PRO A 141 -7.90 -29.50 11.61
C PRO A 141 -8.95 -29.80 10.53
N HIS A 142 -9.45 -28.77 9.84
CA HIS A 142 -10.42 -28.86 8.76
C HIS A 142 -9.82 -28.62 7.37
N ALA A 143 -8.50 -28.44 7.26
CA ALA A 143 -7.86 -28.25 5.98
C ALA A 143 -8.06 -29.45 5.05
N PRO A 144 -8.43 -29.24 3.79
CA PRO A 144 -8.51 -30.32 2.81
C PRO A 144 -7.12 -30.95 2.63
N LYS A 145 -7.06 -32.25 2.50
CA LYS A 145 -5.79 -32.96 2.24
C LYS A 145 -5.79 -33.57 0.84
N PRO A 146 -4.78 -33.35 0.02
CA PRO A 146 -3.61 -32.50 0.30
C PRO A 146 -4.02 -31.02 0.39
N ASN A 147 -3.29 -30.23 1.19
CA ASN A 147 -3.54 -28.79 1.30
C ASN A 147 -3.39 -28.15 -0.10
N PRO A 148 -4.45 -27.59 -0.67
CA PRO A 148 -4.33 -26.89 -1.93
C PRO A 148 -3.41 -25.69 -1.71
N LYS A 149 -2.56 -25.43 -2.69
CA LYS A 149 -1.80 -24.20 -2.76
C LYS A 149 -2.69 -23.06 -3.21
N ASP A 150 -2.38 -21.87 -2.75
CA ASP A 150 -3.13 -20.67 -3.13
C ASP A 150 -2.82 -20.26 -4.57
N LEU A 151 -3.84 -19.79 -5.26
CA LEU A 151 -3.75 -19.21 -6.60
C LEU A 151 -4.09 -17.72 -6.51
N ASN A 152 -3.19 -16.90 -7.03
CA ASN A 152 -3.33 -15.45 -7.12
C ASN A 152 -3.76 -14.80 -5.78
N PRO A 153 -2.94 -14.91 -4.73
CA PRO A 153 -3.25 -14.26 -3.47
C PRO A 153 -3.30 -12.74 -3.59
N ALA A 154 -4.31 -12.12 -2.97
CA ALA A 154 -4.52 -10.68 -3.01
C ALA A 154 -3.29 -9.88 -2.53
N ILE A 155 -2.62 -10.36 -1.48
CA ILE A 155 -1.41 -9.72 -0.93
C ILE A 155 -0.26 -9.71 -1.94
N GLU A 156 0.04 -10.85 -2.55
CA GLU A 156 1.18 -10.99 -3.47
C GLU A 156 0.93 -10.24 -4.76
N ILE A 157 -0.28 -10.39 -5.33
CA ILE A 157 -0.69 -9.66 -6.54
C ILE A 157 -0.64 -8.14 -6.30
N ALA A 158 -1.19 -7.65 -5.18
CA ALA A 158 -1.22 -6.22 -4.88
C ALA A 158 0.18 -5.62 -4.68
N PHE A 159 1.04 -6.31 -3.95
CA PHE A 159 2.39 -5.84 -3.67
C PHE A 159 3.27 -5.85 -4.92
N LEU A 160 3.12 -6.88 -5.76
CA LEU A 160 3.81 -6.94 -7.03
C LEU A 160 3.35 -5.83 -7.98
N MET A 161 2.02 -5.61 -8.10
CA MET A 161 1.49 -4.48 -8.88
C MET A 161 2.08 -3.14 -8.42
N ARG A 162 2.14 -2.88 -7.12
CA ARG A 162 2.72 -1.64 -6.58
C ARG A 162 4.21 -1.53 -6.91
N THR A 163 4.95 -2.62 -6.75
CA THR A 163 6.38 -2.66 -7.06
C THR A 163 6.65 -2.40 -8.53
N LEU A 164 5.94 -3.07 -9.43
CA LEU A 164 6.11 -2.89 -10.88
C LEU A 164 5.70 -1.49 -11.33
N ARG A 165 4.57 -0.94 -10.83
CA ARG A 165 4.16 0.45 -11.13
C ARG A 165 5.22 1.45 -10.71
N HIS A 166 5.80 1.27 -9.53
CA HIS A 166 6.87 2.14 -9.05
C HIS A 166 8.12 2.05 -9.94
N LEU A 167 8.58 0.85 -10.28
CA LEU A 167 9.75 0.65 -11.15
C LEU A 167 9.54 1.25 -12.54
N ILE A 168 8.35 1.10 -13.10
CA ILE A 168 7.97 1.69 -14.39
C ILE A 168 7.94 3.22 -14.28
N ASP A 169 7.29 3.79 -13.26
CA ASP A 169 7.21 5.26 -13.04
C ASP A 169 8.60 5.90 -12.97
N VAL A 170 9.49 5.36 -12.14
CA VAL A 170 10.83 5.94 -11.98
C VAL A 170 11.68 5.79 -13.25
N ALA A 171 11.45 4.75 -14.06
CA ALA A 171 12.09 4.58 -15.35
C ALA A 171 11.54 5.56 -16.41
N GLU A 172 10.22 5.70 -16.50
CA GLU A 172 9.57 6.63 -17.45
C GLU A 172 9.87 8.09 -17.13
N ARG A 173 10.07 8.42 -15.85
CA ARG A 173 10.55 9.73 -15.41
C ARG A 173 12.06 9.96 -15.66
N GLY A 174 12.77 8.96 -16.16
CA GLY A 174 14.23 9.04 -16.43
C GLY A 174 15.09 9.10 -15.17
N LEU A 175 14.58 8.69 -14.02
CA LEU A 175 15.33 8.67 -12.76
C LEU A 175 16.25 7.44 -12.65
N VAL A 176 15.91 6.38 -13.36
CA VAL A 176 16.69 5.15 -13.53
C VAL A 176 16.64 4.70 -14.99
N SER A 177 17.56 3.83 -15.40
CA SER A 177 17.66 3.37 -16.79
C SER A 177 17.78 1.84 -16.84
N PRO A 178 16.66 1.10 -16.70
CA PRO A 178 16.67 -0.35 -16.92
C PRO A 178 16.95 -0.66 -18.38
N PRO A 179 17.45 -1.89 -18.70
CA PRO A 179 17.45 -2.38 -20.06
C PRO A 179 16.05 -2.33 -20.69
N PRO A 180 15.91 -1.96 -21.98
CA PRO A 180 14.59 -1.82 -22.61
C PRO A 180 13.72 -3.08 -22.53
N GLU A 181 14.34 -4.25 -22.65
CA GLU A 181 13.66 -5.55 -22.54
C GLU A 181 13.14 -5.83 -21.12
N GLU A 182 13.80 -5.33 -20.11
CA GLU A 182 13.38 -5.45 -18.71
C GLU A 182 12.18 -4.54 -18.43
N LEU A 183 12.23 -3.28 -18.87
CA LEU A 183 11.09 -2.37 -18.78
C LEU A 183 9.87 -2.90 -19.51
N ALA A 184 10.05 -3.41 -20.74
CA ALA A 184 8.97 -4.02 -21.51
C ALA A 184 8.35 -5.24 -20.80
N ARG A 185 9.17 -6.04 -20.12
CA ARG A 185 8.70 -7.18 -19.32
C ARG A 185 7.88 -6.73 -18.13
N TRP A 186 8.32 -5.71 -17.36
CA TRP A 186 7.52 -5.15 -16.27
C TRP A 186 6.17 -4.64 -16.75
N GLN A 187 6.15 -3.96 -17.89
CA GLN A 187 4.92 -3.44 -18.49
C GLN A 187 4.00 -4.58 -18.97
N ASP A 188 4.54 -5.63 -19.62
CA ASP A 188 3.77 -6.80 -20.06
C ASP A 188 3.18 -7.56 -18.87
N VAL A 189 3.99 -7.82 -17.82
CA VAL A 189 3.50 -8.49 -16.62
C VAL A 189 2.43 -7.65 -15.95
N LEU A 190 2.65 -6.36 -15.73
CA LEU A 190 1.66 -5.51 -15.06
C LEU A 190 0.33 -5.43 -15.85
N ALA A 191 0.39 -5.41 -17.17
CA ALA A 191 -0.80 -5.36 -18.02
C ALA A 191 -1.60 -6.67 -18.06
N ASN A 192 -0.92 -7.82 -17.86
CA ASN A 192 -1.50 -9.15 -17.99
C ASN A 192 -1.48 -9.94 -16.66
N LEU A 193 -1.16 -9.32 -15.54
CA LEU A 193 -1.19 -9.95 -14.22
C LEU A 193 -2.63 -10.28 -13.82
N ALA A 194 -2.82 -11.38 -13.10
CA ALA A 194 -4.10 -11.72 -12.50
C ALA A 194 -4.66 -10.52 -11.72
N PRO A 195 -5.96 -10.23 -11.80
CA PRO A 195 -6.58 -9.13 -11.05
C PRO A 195 -6.65 -9.45 -9.56
N ILE A 196 -6.90 -8.43 -8.75
CA ILE A 196 -7.24 -8.62 -7.33
C ILE A 196 -8.49 -9.50 -7.24
N PRO A 197 -8.46 -10.59 -6.46
CA PRO A 197 -9.57 -11.53 -6.36
C PRO A 197 -10.83 -10.89 -5.79
N VAL A 198 -11.96 -11.11 -6.46
CA VAL A 198 -13.29 -10.67 -6.05
C VAL A 198 -14.24 -11.85 -6.17
N GLY A 199 -15.12 -12.01 -5.20
CA GLY A 199 -16.14 -13.05 -5.20
C GLY A 199 -17.42 -12.56 -4.55
N GLU A 200 -18.21 -13.50 -4.01
CA GLU A 200 -19.47 -13.19 -3.35
C GLU A 200 -19.44 -13.68 -1.91
N ALA A 201 -20.04 -12.90 -1.01
CA ALA A 201 -20.26 -13.31 0.37
C ALA A 201 -21.30 -14.44 0.44
N VAL A 202 -21.13 -15.32 1.41
CA VAL A 202 -22.13 -16.37 1.70
C VAL A 202 -23.40 -15.76 2.28
N SER A 203 -23.25 -14.71 3.10
CA SER A 203 -24.37 -14.02 3.74
C SER A 203 -24.05 -12.53 3.91
N PRO A 204 -24.87 -11.64 3.34
CA PRO A 204 -25.99 -11.93 2.42
C PRO A 204 -25.49 -12.39 1.03
N PRO A 205 -26.19 -13.30 0.36
CA PRO A 205 -25.79 -13.78 -0.96
C PRO A 205 -25.84 -12.67 -2.02
N ASN A 206 -25.11 -12.84 -3.13
CA ASN A 206 -24.96 -11.88 -4.21
C ASN A 206 -24.34 -10.53 -3.75
N THR A 207 -23.57 -10.55 -2.67
CA THR A 207 -22.84 -9.39 -2.17
C THR A 207 -21.38 -9.49 -2.60
N PRO A 208 -20.91 -8.63 -3.53
CA PRO A 208 -19.53 -8.69 -3.97
C PRO A 208 -18.59 -8.32 -2.83
N VAL A 209 -17.51 -9.09 -2.68
CA VAL A 209 -16.46 -8.90 -1.66
C VAL A 209 -15.07 -9.14 -2.26
N LEU A 210 -14.05 -8.58 -1.64
CA LEU A 210 -12.68 -8.98 -1.90
C LEU A 210 -12.43 -10.38 -1.33
N LEU A 211 -11.60 -11.16 -1.99
CA LEU A 211 -11.18 -12.47 -1.51
C LEU A 211 -9.67 -12.47 -1.22
N PRO A 212 -9.21 -13.27 -0.29
CA PRO A 212 -7.78 -13.40 0.01
C PRO A 212 -7.00 -14.01 -1.14
N GLN A 213 -7.64 -14.84 -1.98
CA GLN A 213 -7.07 -15.47 -3.17
C GLN A 213 -8.16 -15.89 -4.18
N GLU A 214 -7.74 -16.21 -5.42
CA GLU A 214 -8.65 -16.69 -6.48
C GLU A 214 -9.12 -18.13 -6.21
N ALA A 215 -8.21 -19.00 -5.76
CA ALA A 215 -8.51 -20.39 -5.40
C ALA A 215 -7.53 -20.90 -4.32
N PRO A 216 -7.94 -21.85 -3.47
CA PRO A 216 -9.32 -22.32 -3.31
C PRO A 216 -10.26 -21.19 -2.85
N VAL A 217 -11.50 -21.25 -3.29
CA VAL A 217 -12.50 -20.23 -2.91
C VAL A 217 -12.85 -20.40 -1.44
N PHE A 218 -12.69 -19.34 -0.66
CA PHE A 218 -13.13 -19.27 0.72
C PHE A 218 -14.56 -18.74 0.80
N THR A 219 -15.27 -19.22 1.81
CA THR A 219 -16.55 -18.62 2.22
C THR A 219 -16.25 -17.33 2.97
N PHE A 220 -16.83 -16.20 2.55
CA PHE A 220 -16.67 -14.94 3.25
C PHE A 220 -17.99 -14.53 3.93
N PRO A 221 -17.99 -14.06 5.18
CA PRO A 221 -16.86 -14.05 6.12
C PRO A 221 -16.48 -15.46 6.56
N ASP A 222 -15.21 -15.72 6.66
CA ASP A 222 -14.67 -16.98 7.18
C ASP A 222 -14.49 -16.85 8.70
N GLU A 223 -14.91 -17.86 9.46
CA GLU A 223 -14.80 -17.89 10.92
C GLU A 223 -13.35 -17.97 11.43
N GLN A 224 -12.37 -18.05 10.52
CA GLN A 224 -10.94 -18.27 10.85
C GLN A 224 -10.04 -17.08 10.48
N HIS A 225 -10.59 -15.87 10.33
CA HIS A 225 -9.81 -14.70 9.99
C HIS A 225 -8.95 -14.16 11.14
N ASP A 226 -7.82 -14.79 11.35
CA ASP A 226 -6.76 -14.25 12.18
C ASP A 226 -5.99 -13.12 11.46
N ASN A 227 -6.09 -13.06 10.12
CA ASN A 227 -5.36 -12.13 9.29
C ASN A 227 -6.16 -11.84 7.99
N PRO A 228 -6.76 -10.67 7.84
CA PRO A 228 -7.60 -10.34 6.70
C PRO A 228 -6.77 -9.97 5.47
N LEU A 229 -6.24 -10.99 4.80
CA LEU A 229 -5.30 -10.86 3.68
C LEU A 229 -5.86 -10.12 2.47
N GLU A 230 -7.18 -10.12 2.29
CA GLU A 230 -7.89 -9.36 1.25
C GLU A 230 -7.71 -7.84 1.39
N PHE A 231 -7.51 -7.32 2.62
CA PHE A 231 -7.29 -5.90 2.84
C PHE A 231 -5.92 -5.40 2.41
N TYR A 232 -4.95 -6.29 2.23
CA TYR A 232 -3.62 -5.89 1.73
C TYR A 232 -3.66 -5.27 0.32
N ALA A 233 -4.71 -5.54 -0.46
CA ALA A 233 -4.94 -4.85 -1.72
C ALA A 233 -5.29 -3.37 -1.54
N VAL A 234 -5.85 -2.99 -0.38
CA VAL A 234 -6.16 -1.61 -0.01
C VAL A 234 -4.97 -0.97 0.71
N TYR A 235 -4.50 -1.61 1.78
CA TYR A 235 -3.35 -1.16 2.58
C TYR A 235 -2.48 -2.35 3.00
N PRO A 236 -1.16 -2.29 2.79
CA PRO A 236 -0.38 -1.23 2.14
C PRO A 236 -0.19 -1.39 0.62
N GLY A 237 -0.91 -2.30 -0.05
CA GLY A 237 -0.77 -2.56 -1.49
C GLY A 237 -1.20 -1.41 -2.40
N GLU A 238 -2.10 -0.52 -1.94
CA GLU A 238 -2.52 0.71 -2.64
C GLU A 238 -3.11 0.48 -4.04
N GLN A 239 -3.79 -0.65 -4.22
CA GLN A 239 -4.47 -0.97 -5.49
C GLN A 239 -5.91 -0.49 -5.51
N ILE A 240 -6.51 -0.28 -4.32
CA ILE A 240 -7.91 0.09 -4.15
C ILE A 240 -7.97 1.33 -3.24
N GLY A 241 -8.73 2.33 -3.70
CA GLY A 241 -8.99 3.56 -2.99
C GLY A 241 -10.31 4.18 -3.43
N GLN A 242 -10.59 5.40 -2.98
CA GLN A 242 -11.84 6.10 -3.30
C GLN A 242 -12.05 6.38 -4.80
N SER A 243 -10.99 6.37 -5.60
CA SER A 243 -11.06 6.56 -7.06
C SER A 243 -11.12 5.27 -7.86
N SER A 244 -11.18 4.12 -7.20
CA SER A 244 -11.29 2.82 -7.88
C SER A 244 -12.61 2.69 -8.64
N PRO A 245 -12.69 1.82 -9.66
CA PRO A 245 -13.95 1.51 -10.32
C PRO A 245 -15.03 1.14 -9.30
N ALA A 246 -16.27 1.61 -9.53
CA ALA A 246 -17.36 1.49 -8.57
C ALA A 246 -17.62 0.05 -8.10
N SER A 247 -17.48 -0.94 -8.98
CA SER A 247 -17.64 -2.36 -8.64
C SER A 247 -16.58 -2.83 -7.62
N LEU A 248 -15.33 -2.46 -7.84
CA LEU A 248 -14.22 -2.82 -6.95
C LEU A 248 -14.31 -2.09 -5.61
N LEU A 249 -14.66 -0.80 -5.62
CA LEU A 249 -14.89 -0.02 -4.40
C LEU A 249 -16.07 -0.57 -3.59
N THR A 250 -17.14 -1.01 -4.26
CA THR A 250 -18.27 -1.65 -3.61
C THR A 250 -17.86 -2.96 -2.96
N ALA A 251 -17.12 -3.82 -3.67
CA ALA A 251 -16.62 -5.06 -3.10
C ALA A 251 -15.75 -4.79 -1.86
N ALA A 252 -14.82 -3.83 -1.93
CA ALA A 252 -13.97 -3.48 -0.79
C ALA A 252 -14.78 -2.96 0.41
N ARG A 253 -15.78 -2.11 0.19
CA ARG A 253 -16.67 -1.61 1.26
C ARG A 253 -17.51 -2.72 1.89
N ASN A 254 -18.06 -3.60 1.08
CA ASN A 254 -18.81 -4.75 1.57
C ASN A 254 -17.95 -5.67 2.42
N THR A 255 -16.70 -5.93 1.98
CA THR A 255 -15.76 -6.73 2.76
C THR A 255 -15.55 -6.14 4.14
N VAL A 256 -15.33 -4.80 4.22
CA VAL A 256 -15.20 -4.09 5.49
C VAL A 256 -16.44 -4.22 6.37
N LEU A 257 -17.63 -3.98 5.80
CA LEU A 257 -18.88 -3.97 6.56
C LEU A 257 -19.31 -5.38 7.03
N LEU A 258 -18.86 -6.42 6.33
CA LEU A 258 -19.14 -7.81 6.67
C LEU A 258 -18.05 -8.41 7.58
N ALA A 259 -16.85 -7.82 7.63
CA ALA A 259 -15.83 -8.25 8.56
C ALA A 259 -16.30 -8.00 9.99
N ASP A 260 -16.31 -9.02 10.84
CA ASP A 260 -16.61 -8.85 12.26
C ASP A 260 -15.42 -8.20 12.98
N VAL A 261 -15.39 -6.88 12.96
CA VAL A 261 -14.38 -6.07 13.68
C VAL A 261 -14.75 -5.82 15.14
N THR A 262 -15.86 -6.35 15.62
CA THR A 262 -16.33 -6.21 17.00
C THR A 262 -15.91 -7.38 17.88
N THR A 263 -15.73 -8.56 17.30
CA THR A 263 -15.01 -9.65 17.95
C THR A 263 -13.59 -9.20 18.22
N PRO A 264 -12.96 -9.58 19.35
CA PRO A 264 -11.60 -9.15 19.61
C PRO A 264 -10.77 -9.42 18.37
N LEU A 265 -10.32 -8.34 17.72
CA LEU A 265 -9.48 -8.43 16.54
C LEU A 265 -8.36 -9.38 16.89
N GLN A 266 -8.34 -10.49 16.21
CA GLN A 266 -7.28 -11.43 16.41
C GLN A 266 -6.00 -10.78 15.91
N GLU A 267 -5.02 -11.11 16.49
CA GLU A 267 -3.63 -10.74 16.64
C GLU A 267 -3.00 -9.86 15.55
N ASN A 268 -3.34 -9.96 14.28
CA ASN A 268 -2.57 -9.31 13.21
C ASN A 268 -3.41 -8.41 12.29
N ALA A 269 -4.55 -7.93 12.74
CA ALA A 269 -5.51 -7.26 11.86
C ALA A 269 -5.58 -5.74 12.02
N PHE A 270 -5.22 -5.20 13.18
CA PHE A 270 -5.44 -3.77 13.47
C PHE A 270 -4.61 -2.84 12.56
N GLN A 271 -3.41 -3.28 12.14
CA GLN A 271 -2.56 -2.47 11.29
C GLN A 271 -3.09 -2.34 9.86
N GLU A 272 -3.87 -3.30 9.36
CA GLU A 272 -4.44 -3.26 8.01
C GLU A 272 -5.88 -2.79 7.98
N ILE A 273 -6.69 -3.20 8.96
CA ILE A 273 -8.14 -3.01 8.96
C ILE A 273 -8.49 -1.53 8.93
N PHE A 274 -8.09 -0.75 9.92
CA PHE A 274 -8.53 0.64 10.01
C PHE A 274 -7.93 1.53 8.92
N PRO A 275 -6.65 1.41 8.52
CA PRO A 275 -6.16 2.08 7.32
C PRO A 275 -6.96 1.72 6.07
N SER A 276 -7.33 0.45 5.89
CA SER A 276 -8.14 0.02 4.75
C SER A 276 -9.55 0.60 4.79
N PHE A 277 -10.21 0.60 5.96
CA PHE A 277 -11.52 1.23 6.15
C PHE A 277 -11.50 2.69 5.72
N VAL A 278 -10.49 3.43 6.16
CA VAL A 278 -10.35 4.85 5.82
C VAL A 278 -10.10 5.05 4.32
N ARG A 279 -9.31 4.20 3.68
CA ARG A 279 -8.96 4.38 2.27
C ARG A 279 -10.11 4.12 1.31
N VAL A 280 -11.11 3.31 1.71
CA VAL A 280 -12.31 3.06 0.91
C VAL A 280 -13.57 3.71 1.48
N GLY A 281 -13.50 4.28 2.67
CA GLY A 281 -14.60 4.98 3.34
C GLY A 281 -14.97 6.31 2.70
N CYS A 282 -15.85 7.04 3.37
CA CYS A 282 -16.25 8.40 2.99
C CYS A 282 -16.41 9.28 4.24
N ALA A 283 -16.43 10.59 4.06
CA ALA A 283 -16.72 11.51 5.17
C ALA A 283 -18.16 11.31 5.67
N GLU A 284 -19.11 11.35 4.73
CA GLU A 284 -20.55 11.22 4.99
C GLU A 284 -21.25 10.61 3.77
N GLY A 285 -22.46 10.07 3.94
CA GLY A 285 -23.31 9.61 2.85
C GLY A 285 -23.05 8.20 2.34
N CYS A 286 -22.22 7.40 3.03
CA CYS A 286 -22.11 5.96 2.82
C CYS A 286 -22.10 5.23 4.15
N ASP A 287 -22.34 3.92 4.14
CA ASP A 287 -22.40 3.11 5.37
C ASP A 287 -21.06 3.10 6.10
N LEU A 288 -19.96 3.06 5.35
CA LEU A 288 -18.59 3.14 5.86
C LEU A 288 -18.15 4.61 6.00
N ASN A 289 -18.92 5.40 6.74
CA ASN A 289 -18.59 6.81 6.96
C ASN A 289 -17.60 7.03 8.11
N ALA A 290 -17.07 8.24 8.19
CA ALA A 290 -16.06 8.62 9.15
C ALA A 290 -16.48 8.40 10.61
N SER A 291 -17.76 8.67 10.95
CA SER A 291 -18.27 8.46 12.32
C SER A 291 -18.32 6.98 12.68
N PHE A 292 -18.75 6.12 11.76
CA PHE A 292 -18.72 4.67 11.94
C PHE A 292 -17.29 4.18 12.19
N ILE A 293 -16.34 4.59 11.35
CA ILE A 293 -14.91 4.17 11.46
C ILE A 293 -14.33 4.61 12.80
N LEU A 294 -14.50 5.87 13.20
CA LEU A 294 -13.98 6.39 14.48
C LEU A 294 -14.60 5.68 15.68
N THR A 295 -15.92 5.43 15.66
CA THR A 295 -16.62 4.73 16.74
C THR A 295 -16.11 3.31 16.88
N THR A 296 -16.00 2.59 15.76
CA THR A 296 -15.50 1.20 15.74
C THR A 296 -14.05 1.12 16.22
N MET A 297 -13.18 1.98 15.69
CA MET A 297 -11.77 2.05 16.11
C MET A 297 -11.65 2.37 17.60
N SER A 298 -12.41 3.35 18.10
CA SER A 298 -12.44 3.72 19.52
C SER A 298 -12.89 2.56 20.39
N HIS A 299 -13.89 1.80 19.98
CA HIS A 299 -14.39 0.62 20.68
C HIS A 299 -13.29 -0.46 20.81
N VAL A 300 -12.61 -0.77 19.71
CA VAL A 300 -11.52 -1.73 19.70
C VAL A 300 -10.37 -1.28 20.60
N VAL A 301 -9.95 -0.02 20.48
CA VAL A 301 -8.89 0.55 21.31
C VAL A 301 -9.26 0.49 22.79
N GLN A 302 -10.48 0.87 23.17
CA GLN A 302 -10.94 0.81 24.57
C GLN A 302 -11.00 -0.62 25.12
N ALA A 303 -11.41 -1.58 24.28
CA ALA A 303 -11.52 -2.98 24.69
C ALA A 303 -10.16 -3.69 24.81
N GLN A 304 -9.22 -3.35 23.94
CA GLN A 304 -7.98 -4.11 23.75
C GLN A 304 -6.71 -3.42 24.28
N MET A 305 -6.72 -2.09 24.45
CA MET A 305 -5.51 -1.37 24.87
C MET A 305 -5.13 -1.66 26.31
N GLY A 306 -3.89 -2.08 26.52
CA GLY A 306 -3.29 -2.25 27.84
C GLY A 306 -2.82 -0.91 28.43
N ALA A 307 -2.45 -0.94 29.70
CA ALA A 307 -1.93 0.23 30.43
C ALA A 307 -0.63 0.81 29.83
N ASN A 308 0.09 0.02 29.05
CA ASN A 308 1.30 0.43 28.33
C ASN A 308 1.01 1.06 26.95
N GLY A 309 -0.27 1.24 26.58
CA GLY A 309 -0.66 1.79 25.29
C GLY A 309 -0.56 0.80 24.10
N TYR A 310 -0.28 -0.48 24.35
CA TYR A 310 -0.30 -1.52 23.33
C TYR A 310 -1.60 -2.31 23.37
N LEU A 311 -2.01 -2.83 22.20
CA LEU A 311 -3.12 -3.77 22.13
C LEU A 311 -2.75 -5.06 22.84
N ARG A 312 -3.70 -5.65 23.57
CA ARG A 312 -3.46 -6.84 24.40
C ARG A 312 -3.34 -8.13 23.58
N GLN A 313 -3.88 -8.10 22.38
CA GLN A 313 -3.82 -9.22 21.44
C GLN A 313 -2.86 -8.87 20.32
N GLY A 314 -2.18 -9.87 19.78
CA GLY A 314 -1.31 -9.74 18.65
C GLY A 314 0.17 -9.88 18.92
N GLY A 315 0.92 -9.90 17.89
CA GLY A 315 2.36 -10.15 17.85
C GLY A 315 3.24 -9.12 18.55
N GLY A 316 2.74 -8.43 19.59
CA GLY A 316 3.58 -7.61 20.46
C GLY A 316 3.36 -6.08 20.35
N GLY A 317 2.19 -5.65 19.92
CA GLY A 317 1.80 -4.23 19.98
C GLY A 317 2.25 -3.38 18.79
N ILE A 318 2.93 -3.96 17.82
CA ILE A 318 3.32 -3.27 16.57
C ILE A 318 2.06 -2.88 15.77
N GLU A 319 1.01 -3.66 15.89
CA GLU A 319 -0.31 -3.47 15.28
C GLU A 319 -0.95 -2.16 15.71
N THR A 320 -0.67 -1.66 16.91
CA THR A 320 -1.15 -0.37 17.42
C THR A 320 -0.82 0.80 16.48
N ALA A 321 0.26 0.69 15.71
CA ALA A 321 0.66 1.71 14.73
C ALA A 321 -0.40 1.95 13.64
N GLY A 322 -1.25 0.96 13.34
CA GLY A 322 -2.33 1.08 12.37
C GLY A 322 -3.33 2.18 12.71
N GLY A 323 -3.62 2.41 13.99
CA GLY A 323 -4.47 3.52 14.42
C GLY A 323 -3.92 4.89 14.04
N ALA A 324 -2.62 5.10 14.18
CA ALA A 324 -1.98 6.35 13.77
C ALA A 324 -2.01 6.55 12.25
N VAL A 325 -1.82 5.48 11.48
CA VAL A 325 -1.96 5.52 10.02
C VAL A 325 -3.39 5.86 9.62
N ALA A 326 -4.37 5.18 10.20
CA ALA A 326 -5.79 5.43 9.94
C ALA A 326 -6.17 6.89 10.19
N VAL A 327 -5.80 7.45 11.35
CA VAL A 327 -6.09 8.87 11.67
C VAL A 327 -5.40 9.81 10.68
N ASN A 328 -4.14 9.57 10.32
CA ASN A 328 -3.46 10.38 9.31
C ASN A 328 -4.17 10.32 7.95
N ASP A 329 -4.59 9.12 7.51
CA ASP A 329 -5.30 8.93 6.24
C ASP A 329 -6.74 9.50 6.29
N MET A 330 -7.36 9.60 7.46
CA MET A 330 -8.63 10.34 7.65
C MET A 330 -8.47 11.85 7.40
N LEU A 331 -7.31 12.40 7.75
CA LEU A 331 -7.00 13.82 7.64
C LEU A 331 -6.41 14.19 6.27
N LEU A 332 -5.51 13.36 5.75
CA LEU A 332 -4.79 13.60 4.49
C LEU A 332 -4.50 12.29 3.76
N GLN A 333 -4.95 12.15 2.53
CA GLN A 333 -4.56 11.06 1.64
C GLN A 333 -3.78 11.59 0.43
N SER A 334 -2.81 10.82 -0.04
CA SER A 334 -2.01 11.16 -1.23
C SER A 334 -1.57 9.94 -2.04
N PHE A 335 -1.90 8.72 -1.61
CA PHE A 335 -1.46 7.47 -2.24
C PHE A 335 -1.99 7.25 -3.67
N GLU A 336 -3.08 7.90 -4.04
CA GLU A 336 -3.63 7.87 -5.41
C GLU A 336 -2.93 8.88 -6.36
N GLY A 337 -1.82 9.51 -5.93
CA GLY A 337 -1.05 10.48 -6.72
C GLY A 337 -1.57 11.92 -6.65
N PHE A 338 -2.55 12.21 -5.80
CA PHE A 338 -3.07 13.55 -5.55
C PHE A 338 -3.55 13.70 -4.11
N LEU A 339 -3.60 14.95 -3.63
CA LEU A 339 -3.98 15.24 -2.25
C LEU A 339 -5.51 15.25 -2.09
N ARG A 340 -5.99 14.62 -1.01
CA ARG A 340 -7.35 14.74 -0.49
C ARG A 340 -7.30 15.25 0.94
N PHE A 341 -7.99 16.32 1.23
CA PHE A 341 -8.02 16.97 2.55
C PHE A 341 -9.27 16.54 3.31
N PHE A 342 -9.11 15.96 4.49
CA PHE A 342 -10.19 15.44 5.34
C PHE A 342 -11.15 14.49 4.59
N PRO A 343 -10.61 13.53 3.80
CA PRO A 343 -11.46 12.69 2.92
C PRO A 343 -12.42 11.81 3.71
N VAL A 344 -12.06 11.44 4.94
CA VAL A 344 -12.84 10.54 5.81
C VAL A 344 -12.83 11.09 7.25
N TRP A 345 -13.15 12.37 7.40
CA TRP A 345 -13.30 12.99 8.72
C TRP A 345 -14.75 13.47 8.90
N PRO A 346 -15.38 13.26 10.11
CA PRO A 346 -16.75 13.71 10.33
C PRO A 346 -16.86 15.21 10.15
N ARG A 347 -17.80 15.68 9.35
CA ARG A 347 -17.99 17.11 9.09
C ARG A 347 -18.51 17.88 10.31
N SER A 348 -19.11 17.18 11.27
CA SER A 348 -19.53 17.75 12.55
C SER A 348 -18.38 18.09 13.49
N GLU A 349 -17.20 17.51 13.28
CA GLU A 349 -16.07 17.62 14.20
C GLU A 349 -14.97 18.52 13.62
N ASP A 350 -14.58 19.54 14.37
CA ASP A 350 -13.45 20.38 14.02
C ASP A 350 -12.14 19.58 14.10
N ALA A 351 -11.25 19.81 13.12
CA ALA A 351 -9.95 19.16 13.09
C ALA A 351 -8.88 20.06 12.49
N SER A 352 -7.64 19.80 12.84
CA SER A 352 -6.49 20.42 12.17
C SER A 352 -5.28 19.50 12.25
N PHE A 353 -4.43 19.63 11.27
CA PHE A 353 -3.13 18.95 11.26
C PHE A 353 -2.06 19.90 10.72
N THR A 354 -0.83 19.63 11.12
CA THR A 354 0.34 20.43 10.74
C THR A 354 1.43 19.51 10.24
N THR A 355 1.98 19.81 9.06
CA THR A 355 3.13 19.14 8.46
C THR A 355 2.99 17.62 8.31
N LEU A 356 1.79 17.13 7.98
CA LEU A 356 1.67 15.76 7.51
C LEU A 356 2.38 15.62 6.15
N ARG A 357 3.11 14.53 6.00
CA ARG A 357 3.88 14.27 4.78
C ARG A 357 3.02 13.52 3.76
N ALA A 358 3.08 13.98 2.53
CA ALA A 358 2.40 13.40 1.39
C ALA A 358 3.37 12.93 0.30
N VAL A 359 2.89 12.10 -0.61
CA VAL A 359 3.59 11.69 -1.83
C VAL A 359 4.00 12.93 -2.63
N GLY A 360 5.19 12.91 -3.25
CA GLY A 360 5.75 14.04 -3.98
C GLY A 360 6.58 14.98 -3.12
N ALA A 361 6.97 14.56 -1.90
CA ALA A 361 7.72 15.37 -0.94
C ALA A 361 6.99 16.68 -0.55
N PHE A 362 5.68 16.57 -0.32
CA PHE A 362 4.90 17.69 0.20
C PHE A 362 4.71 17.57 1.72
N LEU A 363 4.83 18.70 2.42
CA LEU A 363 4.39 18.86 3.80
C LEU A 363 3.12 19.68 3.81
N VAL A 364 2.06 19.12 4.34
CA VAL A 364 0.71 19.68 4.26
C VAL A 364 0.21 20.04 5.64
N SER A 365 -0.41 21.21 5.75
CA SER A 365 -1.14 21.66 6.95
C SER A 365 -2.52 22.13 6.53
N ALA A 366 -3.55 21.76 7.29
CA ALA A 366 -4.91 22.18 6.99
C ALA A 366 -5.78 22.22 8.24
N SER A 367 -6.90 22.93 8.18
CA SER A 367 -7.91 22.95 9.22
C SER A 367 -9.33 22.83 8.65
N LEU A 368 -10.15 22.07 9.37
CA LEU A 368 -11.59 21.92 9.14
C LEU A 368 -12.30 22.56 10.34
N LYS A 369 -13.21 23.51 10.08
CA LYS A 369 -14.02 24.15 11.11
C LYS A 369 -15.47 24.34 10.64
N GLY A 370 -16.40 23.86 11.45
CA GLY A 370 -17.81 23.91 11.11
C GLY A 370 -18.12 23.20 9.76
N GLY A 371 -17.52 22.05 9.51
CA GLY A 371 -17.71 21.28 8.30
C GLY A 371 -17.00 21.82 7.04
N VAL A 372 -16.27 22.93 7.15
CA VAL A 372 -15.62 23.58 5.99
C VAL A 372 -14.12 23.67 6.19
N VAL A 373 -13.37 23.29 5.17
CA VAL A 373 -11.90 23.47 5.14
C VAL A 373 -11.60 24.97 5.07
N LYS A 374 -10.86 25.50 6.02
CA LYS A 374 -10.60 26.93 6.18
C LYS A 374 -9.33 27.41 5.50
N GLY A 375 -8.39 26.54 5.25
CA GLY A 375 -7.16 26.86 4.57
C GLY A 375 -6.30 25.61 4.46
N VAL A 376 -5.53 25.57 3.40
CA VAL A 376 -4.55 24.52 3.17
C VAL A 376 -3.22 25.20 2.88
N GLU A 377 -2.19 24.75 3.53
CA GLU A 377 -0.80 25.15 3.28
C GLU A 377 -0.01 23.92 2.82
N VAL A 378 0.75 24.07 1.74
CA VAL A 378 1.58 23.02 1.15
C VAL A 378 3.00 23.56 1.02
N VAL A 379 3.94 22.92 1.69
CA VAL A 379 5.38 23.14 1.46
C VAL A 379 5.84 22.09 0.46
N SER A 380 6.40 22.52 -0.65
CA SER A 380 7.00 21.63 -1.64
C SER A 380 8.50 21.50 -1.37
N GLU A 381 8.95 20.32 -0.98
CA GLU A 381 10.40 20.09 -0.75
C GLU A 381 11.15 19.78 -2.04
N ALA A 382 10.49 19.13 -3.02
CA ALA A 382 11.14 18.67 -4.26
C ALA A 382 10.78 19.48 -5.52
N GLY A 383 9.81 20.39 -5.45
CA GLY A 383 9.41 21.21 -6.62
C GLY A 383 8.56 20.46 -7.65
N LEU A 384 7.88 19.38 -7.25
CA LEU A 384 6.99 18.65 -8.15
C LEU A 384 5.63 19.35 -8.29
N ASN A 385 4.92 19.03 -9.37
CA ASN A 385 3.55 19.50 -9.55
C ASN A 385 2.63 19.00 -8.42
N CYS A 386 1.95 19.91 -7.73
CA CYS A 386 0.97 19.56 -6.73
C CYS A 386 -0.41 19.36 -7.38
N THR A 387 -0.95 18.16 -7.24
CA THR A 387 -2.29 17.81 -7.73
C THR A 387 -3.19 17.51 -6.54
N PHE A 388 -4.44 17.99 -6.55
CA PHE A 388 -5.36 17.83 -5.43
C PHE A 388 -6.83 17.82 -5.85
N VAL A 389 -7.67 17.20 -5.01
CA VAL A 389 -9.13 17.36 -5.08
C VAL A 389 -9.52 18.63 -4.32
N SER A 390 -10.34 19.47 -4.91
CA SER A 390 -10.86 20.64 -4.20
C SER A 390 -11.71 20.17 -2.98
N PRO A 391 -11.38 20.63 -1.77
CA PRO A 391 -12.21 20.30 -0.60
C PRO A 391 -13.48 21.16 -0.51
N TRP A 392 -13.71 22.03 -1.47
CA TRP A 392 -14.85 22.95 -1.53
C TRP A 392 -15.79 22.56 -2.68
N GLU A 393 -16.59 21.53 -2.49
CA GLU A 393 -17.45 20.92 -3.52
C GLU A 393 -18.53 21.87 -4.09
N HIS A 394 -18.86 22.93 -3.37
CA HIS A 394 -19.96 23.84 -3.73
C HIS A 394 -19.52 25.19 -4.30
N THR A 395 -18.23 25.45 -4.42
CA THR A 395 -17.76 26.69 -5.05
C THR A 395 -17.71 26.56 -6.56
N LYS A 396 -18.49 27.40 -7.26
CA LYS A 396 -18.44 27.51 -8.72
C LYS A 396 -17.19 28.28 -9.13
N GLY A 397 -16.03 27.61 -9.14
CA GLY A 397 -14.81 28.25 -9.61
C GLY A 397 -13.55 27.45 -9.32
N ALA A 398 -12.47 27.81 -9.96
CA ALA A 398 -11.16 27.27 -9.66
C ALA A 398 -10.72 27.69 -8.25
N PRO A 399 -10.12 26.80 -7.45
CA PRO A 399 -9.47 27.21 -6.21
C PRO A 399 -8.35 28.22 -6.50
N SER A 400 -8.16 29.17 -5.62
CA SER A 400 -7.05 30.11 -5.69
C SER A 400 -5.81 29.50 -5.05
N VAL A 401 -4.64 29.68 -5.70
CA VAL A 401 -3.34 29.27 -5.16
C VAL A 401 -2.43 30.49 -5.13
N SER A 402 -1.71 30.66 -4.04
CA SER A 402 -0.67 31.68 -3.93
C SER A 402 0.63 31.09 -3.37
N GLY A 403 1.77 31.53 -3.90
CA GLY A 403 3.12 31.20 -3.43
C GLY A 403 3.95 32.47 -3.28
N ALA A 404 4.70 32.60 -2.18
CA ALA A 404 5.46 33.83 -1.86
C ALA A 404 4.62 35.13 -1.97
N GLY A 405 3.33 35.06 -1.62
CA GLY A 405 2.40 36.19 -1.70
C GLY A 405 1.91 36.54 -3.12
N LYS A 406 2.22 35.76 -4.14
CA LYS A 406 1.79 35.98 -5.52
C LYS A 406 0.82 34.89 -5.97
N PRO A 407 -0.16 35.21 -6.85
CA PRO A 407 -1.01 34.20 -7.46
C PRO A 407 -0.20 33.19 -8.28
N VAL A 408 -0.61 31.93 -8.22
CA VAL A 408 -0.05 30.82 -9.01
C VAL A 408 -1.15 30.28 -9.92
N ALA A 409 -0.79 30.01 -11.17
CA ALA A 409 -1.73 29.46 -12.15
C ALA A 409 -2.15 28.04 -11.73
N VAL A 410 -3.46 27.76 -11.81
CA VAL A 410 -4.07 26.47 -11.48
C VAL A 410 -4.80 25.95 -12.69
N ALA A 411 -4.54 24.71 -13.06
CA ALA A 411 -5.20 24.03 -14.17
C ALA A 411 -6.13 22.92 -13.67
N SER A 412 -7.28 22.77 -14.29
CA SER A 412 -8.13 21.59 -14.11
C SER A 412 -7.56 20.43 -14.92
N VAL A 413 -7.48 19.26 -14.32
CA VAL A 413 -7.01 18.01 -14.95
C VAL A 413 -7.99 16.88 -14.64
N ALA A 414 -8.16 15.98 -15.60
CA ALA A 414 -9.00 14.79 -15.39
C ALA A 414 -8.27 13.80 -14.48
N GLY A 415 -8.98 13.32 -13.48
CA GLY A 415 -8.53 12.25 -12.59
C GLY A 415 -9.20 10.90 -12.89
N PRO A 416 -8.84 9.86 -12.12
CA PRO A 416 -9.47 8.54 -12.21
C PRO A 416 -10.99 8.62 -12.04
N GLY A 417 -11.74 7.75 -12.75
CA GLY A 417 -13.20 7.68 -12.63
C GLY A 417 -13.96 8.96 -13.00
N GLY A 418 -13.33 9.89 -13.73
CA GLY A 418 -13.94 11.19 -14.07
C GLY A 418 -13.83 12.25 -12.97
N LEU A 419 -13.04 11.99 -11.94
CA LEU A 419 -12.78 12.94 -10.85
C LEU A 419 -12.13 14.21 -11.40
N SER A 420 -12.64 15.38 -11.01
CA SER A 420 -12.03 16.67 -11.34
C SER A 420 -10.89 16.97 -10.35
N LEU A 421 -9.70 17.12 -10.87
CA LEU A 421 -8.51 17.48 -10.09
C LEU A 421 -8.03 18.88 -10.48
N TRP A 422 -7.30 19.50 -9.55
CA TRP A 422 -6.61 20.75 -9.76
C TRP A 422 -5.12 20.55 -9.63
N ARG A 423 -4.34 21.19 -10.51
CA ARG A 423 -2.88 21.07 -10.54
C ARG A 423 -2.22 22.44 -10.65
N PHE A 424 -1.13 22.63 -9.92
CA PHE A 424 -0.26 23.78 -10.04
C PHE A 424 1.22 23.40 -9.93
N GLU A 425 2.08 24.20 -10.55
CA GLU A 425 3.52 24.03 -10.50
C GLU A 425 4.07 24.55 -9.17
N THR A 426 5.05 23.85 -8.63
CA THR A 426 5.74 24.27 -7.41
C THR A 426 7.25 24.41 -7.63
N LEU A 427 7.89 25.14 -6.74
CA LEU A 427 9.34 25.24 -6.65
C LEU A 427 9.82 24.63 -5.33
N ALA A 428 10.97 23.97 -5.36
CA ALA A 428 11.54 23.34 -4.17
C ALA A 428 11.79 24.37 -3.05
N GLY A 429 11.42 23.99 -1.82
CA GLY A 429 11.54 24.82 -0.63
C GLY A 429 10.48 25.93 -0.49
N GLN A 430 9.50 26.01 -1.41
CA GLN A 430 8.46 27.04 -1.34
C GLN A 430 7.18 26.58 -0.68
N THR A 431 6.51 27.52 -0.02
CA THR A 431 5.20 27.33 0.62
C THR A 431 4.10 27.93 -0.24
N TYR A 432 3.02 27.16 -0.39
CA TYR A 432 1.82 27.54 -1.15
C TYR A 432 0.59 27.50 -0.25
N ARG A 433 -0.34 28.42 -0.50
CA ARG A 433 -1.63 28.46 0.16
C ARG A 433 -2.73 28.24 -0.87
N ILE A 434 -3.62 27.30 -0.57
CA ILE A 434 -4.78 26.96 -1.38
C ILE A 434 -6.02 27.47 -0.63
N ALA A 435 -6.88 28.20 -1.33
CA ALA A 435 -8.12 28.76 -0.79
C ALA A 435 -9.26 28.71 -1.84
N THR A 436 -10.46 29.05 -1.41
CA THR A 436 -11.64 29.23 -2.28
C THR A 436 -11.50 30.40 -3.21
#